data_12c955cf0a4aa8ee076512fb906d2964
#
_entry.id   12c955cf0a4aa8ee076512fb906d2964
#
_cell.length_a   1.000
_cell.length_b   1.000
_cell.length_c   1.000
_cell.angle_alpha   90.00
_cell.angle_beta   90.00
_cell.angle_gamma   90.00
#
_symmetry.space_group_name_H-M   'P 1'
#
loop_
_entity.id
_entity.type
_entity.pdbx_description
1 polymer ?
#
loop_
_entity_poly.entity_id
_entity_poly.type
_entity_poly.pdbx_seq_one_letter_code
_entity_poly.pdbx_strand_id
1 'polypeptide(L)'
;MKPDDMRIPDSFKIAKKEKCDFTIQKKEIRGAHPNTVQMLLEAGDASLDIQACSIGGGRIVVSKLDGIDVNFNAESNTLIVHNQDQPGHVAQVANILSQKNINIATMQLFRDKRGGYAVMVIET
;
A
#
# COMPACT_ATOMS: atom_id res chain seq x y z
N MET A 1 0.23 5.99 -12.61
CA MET A 1 1.04 7.07 -13.26
C MET A 1 2.26 7.32 -12.38
N LYS A 2 3.44 7.53 -12.97
CA LYS A 2 4.63 7.97 -12.22
C LYS A 2 4.50 9.46 -11.88
N PRO A 3 5.29 9.98 -10.90
CA PRO A 3 5.21 11.40 -10.52
C PRO A 3 5.53 12.40 -11.65
N ASP A 4 6.27 11.97 -12.66
CA ASP A 4 6.69 12.73 -13.83
C ASP A 4 5.85 12.44 -15.08
N ASP A 5 4.73 11.73 -14.95
CA ASP A 5 3.88 11.36 -16.08
C ASP A 5 3.17 12.61 -16.64
N MET A 6 3.45 12.93 -17.90
CA MET A 6 2.86 14.10 -18.59
C MET A 6 1.33 14.03 -18.71
N ARG A 7 0.71 12.88 -18.45
CA ARG A 7 -0.75 12.70 -18.48
C ARG A 7 -1.45 13.04 -17.17
N ILE A 8 -0.70 13.43 -16.11
CA ILE A 8 -1.29 13.80 -14.81
C ILE A 8 -2.39 14.87 -14.93
N PRO A 9 -2.25 15.92 -15.74
CA PRO A 9 -3.32 16.91 -15.94
C PRO A 9 -4.61 16.33 -16.51
N ASP A 10 -4.53 15.24 -17.27
CA ASP A 10 -5.67 14.53 -17.86
C ASP A 10 -6.14 13.32 -17.05
N SER A 11 -5.59 13.12 -15.84
CA SER A 11 -5.85 11.92 -15.01
C SER A 11 -7.34 11.67 -14.76
N PHE A 12 -8.14 12.70 -14.56
CA PHE A 12 -9.59 12.57 -14.34
C PHE A 12 -10.33 12.08 -15.58
N LYS A 13 -9.93 12.53 -16.77
CA LYS A 13 -10.49 12.05 -18.04
C LYS A 13 -10.11 10.59 -18.29
N ILE A 14 -8.87 10.24 -17.95
CA ILE A 14 -8.36 8.87 -18.07
C ILE A 14 -9.11 7.95 -17.10
N ALA A 15 -9.26 8.33 -15.83
CA ALA A 15 -10.02 7.58 -14.85
C ALA A 15 -11.44 7.28 -15.34
N LYS A 16 -12.15 8.29 -15.84
CA LYS A 16 -13.49 8.11 -16.41
C LYS A 16 -13.52 7.15 -17.58
N LYS A 17 -12.53 7.22 -18.49
CA LYS A 17 -12.40 6.30 -19.65
C LYS A 17 -12.17 4.87 -19.19
N GLU A 18 -11.35 4.68 -18.15
CA GLU A 18 -11.03 3.37 -17.56
C GLU A 18 -12.11 2.89 -16.58
N LYS A 19 -13.25 3.60 -16.48
CA LYS A 19 -14.36 3.29 -15.57
C LYS A 19 -13.92 3.23 -14.09
N CYS A 20 -12.99 4.08 -13.72
CA CYS A 20 -12.56 4.27 -12.34
C CYS A 20 -13.30 5.50 -11.78
N ASP A 21 -14.32 5.25 -10.99
CA ASP A 21 -15.05 6.31 -10.28
C ASP A 21 -14.30 6.68 -9.00
N PHE A 22 -14.27 7.97 -8.69
CA PHE A 22 -13.64 8.45 -7.47
C PHE A 22 -14.30 9.73 -6.95
N THR A 23 -14.18 9.92 -5.65
CA THR A 23 -14.55 11.16 -4.97
C THR A 23 -13.37 11.67 -4.15
N ILE A 24 -13.18 12.99 -4.13
CA ILE A 24 -12.14 13.61 -3.31
C ILE A 24 -12.82 14.47 -2.26
N GLN A 25 -12.51 14.22 -0.99
CA GLN A 25 -13.01 14.99 0.14
C GLN A 25 -11.85 15.55 0.95
N LYS A 26 -11.94 16.82 1.32
CA LYS A 26 -11.01 17.43 2.26
C LYS A 26 -11.40 17.04 3.68
N LYS A 27 -10.48 16.40 4.41
CA LYS A 27 -10.71 15.92 5.77
C LYS A 27 -9.46 16.15 6.63
N GLU A 28 -9.66 16.49 7.88
CA GLU A 28 -8.58 16.50 8.86
C GLU A 28 -8.37 15.09 9.40
N ILE A 29 -7.15 14.58 9.31
CA ILE A 29 -6.75 13.26 9.83
C ILE A 29 -5.88 13.49 11.08
N ARG A 30 -6.44 13.22 12.24
CA ARG A 30 -5.79 13.48 13.53
C ARG A 30 -4.48 12.71 13.67
N GLY A 31 -3.41 13.40 14.02
CA GLY A 31 -2.08 12.80 14.23
C GLY A 31 -1.34 12.41 12.95
N ALA A 32 -1.89 12.69 11.77
CA ALA A 32 -1.25 12.42 10.49
C ALA A 32 -0.37 13.60 10.03
N HIS A 33 0.57 13.31 9.14
CA HIS A 33 1.35 14.35 8.47
C HIS A 33 0.42 15.28 7.66
N PRO A 34 0.69 16.61 7.58
CA PRO A 34 -0.19 17.56 6.88
C PRO A 34 -0.51 17.20 5.42
N ASN A 35 0.43 16.58 4.72
CA ASN A 35 0.28 16.16 3.33
C ASN A 35 -0.14 14.68 3.21
N THR A 36 -1.06 14.24 4.06
CA THR A 36 -1.57 12.86 4.05
C THR A 36 -2.79 12.73 3.16
N VAL A 37 -2.86 11.62 2.44
CA VAL A 37 -4.02 11.15 1.70
C VAL A 37 -4.44 9.80 2.25
N GLN A 38 -5.72 9.64 2.54
CA GLN A 38 -6.35 8.34 2.78
C GLN A 38 -7.11 7.94 1.52
N MET A 39 -6.87 6.73 1.03
CA MET A 39 -7.49 6.17 -0.16
C MET A 39 -8.25 4.91 0.23
N LEU A 40 -9.56 4.90 0.00
CA LEU A 40 -10.38 3.70 0.05
C LEU A 40 -10.53 3.20 -1.38
N LEU A 41 -9.98 2.04 -1.67
CA LEU A 41 -10.03 1.40 -2.98
C LEU A 41 -10.99 0.23 -2.92
N GLU A 42 -11.88 0.14 -3.90
CA GLU A 42 -12.86 -0.94 -4.00
C GLU A 42 -12.86 -1.53 -5.42
N ALA A 43 -12.82 -2.85 -5.52
CA ALA A 43 -12.88 -3.55 -6.79
C ALA A 43 -13.61 -4.89 -6.60
N GLY A 44 -14.89 -4.96 -6.97
CA GLY A 44 -15.75 -6.11 -6.67
C GLY A 44 -15.89 -6.30 -5.17
N ASP A 45 -15.54 -7.50 -4.68
CA ASP A 45 -15.57 -7.82 -3.26
C ASP A 45 -14.26 -7.46 -2.51
N ALA A 46 -13.26 -6.97 -3.22
CA ALA A 46 -11.99 -6.56 -2.63
C ALA A 46 -12.02 -5.08 -2.23
N SER A 47 -11.50 -4.78 -1.05
CA SER A 47 -11.29 -3.42 -0.57
C SER A 47 -9.90 -3.27 0.04
N LEU A 48 -9.36 -2.06 -0.01
CA LEU A 48 -8.07 -1.71 0.58
C LEU A 48 -8.11 -0.27 1.08
N ASP A 49 -7.79 -0.04 2.35
CA ASP A 49 -7.61 1.28 2.95
C ASP A 49 -6.12 1.60 3.08
N ILE A 50 -5.67 2.62 2.36
CA ILE A 50 -4.27 3.06 2.35
C ILE A 50 -4.18 4.47 2.89
N GLN A 51 -3.32 4.69 3.87
CA GLN A 51 -2.92 6.04 4.28
C GLN A 51 -1.46 6.27 3.92
N ALA A 52 -1.21 7.31 3.13
CA ALA A 52 0.13 7.69 2.71
C ALA A 52 0.32 9.21 2.81
N CYS A 53 1.55 9.65 3.02
CA CYS A 53 1.87 11.06 3.02
C CYS A 53 3.01 11.40 2.04
N SER A 54 2.95 12.59 1.45
CA SER A 54 4.07 13.16 0.71
C SER A 54 5.06 13.78 1.70
N ILE A 55 6.32 13.41 1.59
CA ILE A 55 7.43 13.92 2.41
C ILE A 55 8.35 14.86 1.63
N GLY A 56 7.92 15.30 0.44
CA GLY A 56 8.67 16.19 -0.44
C GLY A 56 9.60 15.46 -1.40
N GLY A 57 10.06 16.19 -2.44
CA GLY A 57 10.97 15.63 -3.45
C GLY A 57 10.38 14.49 -4.28
N GLY A 58 9.06 14.42 -4.44
CA GLY A 58 8.39 13.32 -5.15
C GLY A 58 8.32 11.99 -4.38
N ARG A 59 8.74 11.99 -3.10
CA ARG A 59 8.73 10.81 -2.25
C ARG A 59 7.49 10.72 -1.39
N ILE A 60 7.08 9.50 -1.10
CA ILE A 60 5.95 9.20 -0.22
C ILE A 60 6.35 8.24 0.88
N VAL A 61 5.56 8.21 1.94
CA VAL A 61 5.58 7.15 2.95
C VAL A 61 4.17 6.63 3.13
N VAL A 62 4.00 5.33 3.01
CA VAL A 62 2.77 4.63 3.39
C VAL A 62 2.83 4.38 4.89
N SER A 63 1.84 4.91 5.62
CA SER A 63 1.80 4.88 7.09
C SER A 63 0.75 3.93 7.66
N LYS A 64 -0.29 3.59 6.87
CA LYS A 64 -1.30 2.60 7.28
C LYS A 64 -1.79 1.78 6.08
N LEU A 65 -2.09 0.51 6.35
CA LEU A 65 -2.80 -0.40 5.45
C LEU A 65 -3.88 -1.14 6.26
N ASP A 66 -5.14 -0.99 5.87
CA ASP A 66 -6.31 -1.58 6.54
C ASP A 66 -6.29 -1.38 8.07
N GLY A 67 -5.93 -0.16 8.49
CA GLY A 67 -5.84 0.23 9.90
C GLY A 67 -4.55 -0.21 10.62
N ILE A 68 -3.70 -1.04 10.00
CA ILE A 68 -2.42 -1.48 10.56
C ILE A 68 -1.36 -0.41 10.27
N ASP A 69 -0.62 0.01 11.29
CA ASP A 69 0.51 0.91 11.13
C ASP A 69 1.65 0.20 10.40
N VAL A 70 2.09 0.80 9.28
CA VAL A 70 3.19 0.32 8.43
C VAL A 70 4.15 1.47 8.14
N ASN A 71 5.32 1.17 7.59
CA ASN A 71 6.27 2.19 7.19
C ASN A 71 7.11 1.71 6.00
N PHE A 72 6.75 2.15 4.79
CA PHE A 72 7.54 1.88 3.58
C PHE A 72 7.30 2.98 2.51
N ASN A 73 8.20 3.10 1.55
CA ASN A 73 8.21 4.21 0.59
C ASN A 73 7.63 3.88 -0.78
N ALA A 74 7.40 2.59 -1.07
CA ALA A 74 6.90 2.11 -2.37
C ALA A 74 7.78 2.53 -3.58
N GLU A 75 9.08 2.75 -3.40
CA GLU A 75 10.03 3.06 -4.49
C GLU A 75 10.42 1.79 -5.26
N SER A 76 10.37 0.63 -4.61
CA SER A 76 10.62 -0.69 -5.20
C SER A 76 9.31 -1.40 -5.55
N ASN A 77 9.41 -2.48 -6.33
CA ASN A 77 8.27 -3.39 -6.50
C ASN A 77 7.91 -3.99 -5.15
N THR A 78 6.73 -3.67 -4.67
CA THR A 78 6.29 -4.01 -3.32
C THR A 78 5.10 -4.96 -3.36
N LEU A 79 5.28 -6.13 -2.76
CA LEU A 79 4.21 -7.10 -2.53
C LEU A 79 3.66 -6.92 -1.12
N ILE A 80 2.34 -6.76 -1.02
CA ILE A 80 1.62 -6.71 0.25
C ILE A 80 0.89 -8.04 0.44
N VAL A 81 1.16 -8.71 1.55
CA VAL A 81 0.50 -9.98 1.90
C VAL A 81 -0.24 -9.80 3.21
N HIS A 82 -1.55 -9.94 3.15
CA HIS A 82 -2.41 -9.98 4.34
C HIS A 82 -2.52 -11.40 4.87
N ASN A 83 -2.30 -11.59 6.16
CA ASN A 83 -2.39 -12.90 6.79
C ASN A 83 -2.83 -12.77 8.26
N GLN A 84 -3.12 -13.89 8.88
CA GLN A 84 -3.22 -13.98 10.33
C GLN A 84 -1.82 -14.14 10.94
N ASP A 85 -1.57 -13.53 12.10
CA ASP A 85 -0.29 -13.63 12.81
C ASP A 85 -0.12 -15.04 13.42
N GLN A 86 0.32 -15.99 12.58
CA GLN A 86 0.53 -17.39 12.94
C GLN A 86 1.90 -17.89 12.45
N PRO A 87 2.49 -18.86 13.14
CA PRO A 87 3.72 -19.48 12.68
C PRO A 87 3.60 -20.09 11.28
N GLY A 88 4.67 -19.99 10.49
CA GLY A 88 4.76 -20.63 9.18
C GLY A 88 4.43 -19.75 7.98
N HIS A 89 3.64 -18.70 8.10
CA HIS A 89 3.26 -17.85 6.96
C HIS A 89 4.46 -17.20 6.26
N VAL A 90 5.43 -16.70 7.01
CA VAL A 90 6.67 -16.14 6.43
C VAL A 90 7.41 -17.19 5.59
N ALA A 91 7.53 -18.41 6.10
CA ALA A 91 8.20 -19.51 5.39
C ALA A 91 7.44 -19.88 4.10
N GLN A 92 6.10 -19.91 4.15
CA GLN A 92 5.28 -20.19 2.97
C GLN A 92 5.47 -19.13 1.88
N VAL A 93 5.40 -17.85 2.24
CA VAL A 93 5.57 -16.74 1.30
C VAL A 93 6.99 -16.76 0.72
N ALA A 94 8.01 -16.91 1.55
CA ALA A 94 9.40 -16.96 1.10
C ALA A 94 9.65 -18.16 0.14
N ASN A 95 9.07 -19.33 0.42
CA ASN A 95 9.16 -20.48 -0.46
C ASN A 95 8.49 -20.24 -1.82
N ILE A 96 7.30 -19.61 -1.84
CA ILE A 96 6.61 -19.28 -3.10
C ILE A 96 7.46 -18.34 -3.94
N LEU A 97 8.01 -17.28 -3.33
CA LEU A 97 8.85 -16.31 -4.03
C LEU A 97 10.13 -16.98 -4.57
N SER A 98 10.76 -17.82 -3.77
CA SER A 98 11.93 -18.61 -4.19
C SER A 98 11.64 -19.51 -5.39
N GLN A 99 10.53 -20.24 -5.37
CA GLN A 99 10.11 -21.10 -6.48
C GLN A 99 9.84 -20.31 -7.77
N LYS A 100 9.47 -19.03 -7.65
CA LYS A 100 9.27 -18.11 -8.78
C LYS A 100 10.55 -17.36 -9.17
N ASN A 101 11.68 -17.70 -8.53
CA ASN A 101 12.97 -17.03 -8.73
C ASN A 101 12.88 -15.50 -8.48
N ILE A 102 12.06 -15.10 -7.51
CA ILE A 102 11.91 -13.71 -7.06
C ILE A 102 12.78 -13.52 -5.83
N ASN A 103 13.72 -12.58 -5.91
CA ASN A 103 14.55 -12.23 -4.76
C ASN A 103 13.80 -11.31 -3.80
N ILE A 104 14.04 -11.47 -2.50
CA ILE A 104 13.52 -10.58 -1.46
C ILE A 104 14.65 -9.60 -1.10
N ALA A 105 14.44 -8.32 -1.37
CA ALA A 105 15.36 -7.27 -0.98
C ALA A 105 15.15 -6.87 0.48
N THR A 106 13.89 -6.59 0.86
CA THR A 106 13.49 -6.35 2.25
C THR A 106 12.18 -7.06 2.56
N MET A 107 11.98 -7.41 3.82
CA MET A 107 10.72 -7.95 4.32
C MET A 107 10.44 -7.34 5.69
N GLN A 108 9.29 -6.73 5.83
CA GLN A 108 8.82 -6.15 7.09
C GLN A 108 7.49 -6.78 7.46
N LEU A 109 7.31 -7.06 8.75
CA LEU A 109 6.08 -7.63 9.28
C LEU A 109 5.46 -6.66 10.27
N PHE A 110 4.19 -6.40 10.05
CA PHE A 110 3.38 -5.54 10.90
C PHE A 110 2.15 -6.33 11.37
N ARG A 111 1.67 -6.04 12.57
CA ARG A 111 0.45 -6.66 13.11
C ARG A 111 -0.28 -5.68 14.02
N ASP A 112 -1.59 -5.83 14.10
CA ASP A 112 -2.42 -5.09 15.05
C ASP A 112 -2.19 -5.58 16.50
N LYS A 113 -2.20 -6.91 16.67
CA LYS A 113 -1.98 -7.60 17.94
C LYS A 113 -1.52 -9.04 17.69
N ARG A 114 -0.97 -9.68 18.69
CA ARG A 114 -0.56 -11.08 18.63
C ARG A 114 -1.75 -12.00 18.28
N GLY A 115 -1.60 -12.81 17.23
CA GLY A 115 -2.64 -13.69 16.72
C GLY A 115 -3.77 -13.00 15.96
N GLY A 116 -3.67 -11.67 15.74
CA GLY A 116 -4.61 -10.89 14.96
C GLY A 116 -4.25 -10.79 13.48
N TYR A 117 -4.67 -9.70 12.84
CA TYR A 117 -4.29 -9.43 11.46
C TYR A 117 -2.84 -8.98 11.37
N ALA A 118 -2.17 -9.44 10.34
CA ALA A 118 -0.80 -9.08 10.03
C ALA A 118 -0.64 -8.72 8.56
N VAL A 119 0.34 -7.88 8.28
CA VAL A 119 0.72 -7.47 6.94
C VAL A 119 2.21 -7.71 6.77
N MET A 120 2.59 -8.41 5.70
CA MET A 120 3.97 -8.48 5.25
C MET A 120 4.15 -7.50 4.10
N VAL A 121 5.11 -6.63 4.22
CA VAL A 121 5.56 -5.71 3.16
C VAL A 121 6.88 -6.25 2.63
N ILE A 122 6.91 -6.68 1.38
CA ILE A 122 8.05 -7.36 0.77
C ILE A 122 8.47 -6.57 -0.45
N GLU A 123 9.68 -6.05 -0.45
CA GLU A 123 10.28 -5.41 -1.62
C GLU A 123 11.13 -6.43 -2.38
N THR A 124 10.98 -6.42 -3.72
CA THR A 124 11.60 -7.38 -4.63
C THR A 124 12.41 -6.70 -5.73
#